data_30006bc3b677900b8fdffe746506e365
#
_entry.id   30006bc3b677900b8fdffe746506e365
#
_cell.length_a   1.000
_cell.length_b   1.000
_cell.length_c   1.000
_cell.angle_alpha   90.00
_cell.angle_beta   90.00
_cell.angle_gamma   90.00
#
_symmetry.space_group_name_H-M   'P 1'
#
loop_
_entity.id
_entity.type
_entity.pdbx_description
1 polymer ?
#
loop_
_entity_poly.entity_id
_entity_poly.type
_entity_poly.pdbx_seq_one_letter_code
_entity_poly.pdbx_strand_id
1 'polypeptide(L)'
;MKRIYLILIGFSFLGLSAREMGEFVRDLQFKPLEFEVPKITSVKQSSGVEIFSLKNAEFPIVYADIYVYHGKKHLGKRAVETAKLLEDSWELSGSATFPKEKFLETLEFYGASFSVSIDYEKTVFSIAYLKSTEKEVLPVIKSFFTAPHLEESLVMTTKGKLTEEIKRRNDNPTALGSRKAKEALFRATIAGTSMKISGLESLQLSDLTEFQKEILEEPKRRFLVTGDYDLKAWESFFPSLLEGSKKLESEIITPSLLSENVKKEGKEIRLVVKDVNQTFISMLGVLPEHNHPDFYAIQVLNYIIGAGGFNSYYMREIRNNRGLAYSAGSNTDFQENYGTIQFFAMTKTESAKEVLSLMQELIQPKIIDSLTEEELVRAKNAIINQFVFQFEDDKRTLASEVRRRDHNMPEGYLQNFRREIDQLTLNDLKRVGKLYFQSDKLIVTVVGPKVLESSLKGPIKVLNPED
;
A
#
# COMPACT_ATOMS: atom_id res chain seq x y z
N MET A 1 67.86 -11.94 21.04
CA MET A 1 67.30 -10.54 21.13
C MET A 1 66.96 -10.08 19.74
N LYS A 2 65.68 -10.20 19.38
CA LYS A 2 65.15 -9.68 18.08
C LYS A 2 64.46 -8.37 18.38
N ARG A 3 64.93 -7.29 17.79
CA ARG A 3 64.34 -5.97 17.89
C ARG A 3 63.13 -5.89 16.93
N ILE A 4 61.94 -5.68 17.47
CA ILE A 4 60.72 -5.40 16.75
C ILE A 4 60.67 -3.88 16.51
N TYR A 5 60.75 -3.46 15.24
CA TYR A 5 60.49 -2.08 14.86
C TYR A 5 59.00 -1.89 14.70
N LEU A 6 58.39 -1.11 15.60
CA LEU A 6 57.04 -0.62 15.47
C LEU A 6 57.02 0.54 14.44
N ILE A 7 56.47 0.32 13.28
CA ILE A 7 56.18 1.40 12.30
C ILE A 7 54.85 2.04 12.70
N LEU A 8 54.94 3.20 13.31
CA LEU A 8 53.79 4.12 13.51
C LEU A 8 53.47 4.74 12.16
N ILE A 9 52.43 4.24 11.49
CA ILE A 9 51.81 4.93 10.35
C ILE A 9 50.90 6.01 10.93
N GLY A 10 51.38 7.26 10.93
CA GLY A 10 50.58 8.41 11.25
C GLY A 10 49.52 8.63 10.18
N PHE A 11 48.25 8.31 10.48
CA PHE A 11 47.12 8.80 9.73
C PHE A 11 46.97 10.28 10.01
N SER A 12 47.49 11.13 9.14
CA SER A 12 47.09 12.53 9.07
C SER A 12 45.67 12.60 8.58
N PHE A 13 44.73 12.70 9.51
CA PHE A 13 43.37 13.18 9.19
C PHE A 13 43.51 14.62 8.71
N LEU A 14 43.47 14.85 7.42
CA LEU A 14 43.13 16.11 6.84
C LEU A 14 41.68 16.42 7.26
N GLY A 15 41.53 17.22 8.32
CA GLY A 15 40.25 17.68 8.78
C GLY A 15 39.69 18.67 7.76
N LEU A 16 38.99 18.18 6.77
CA LEU A 16 38.10 19.00 5.97
C LEU A 16 37.07 19.63 6.91
N SER A 17 36.97 20.97 6.91
CA SER A 17 35.94 21.63 7.69
C SER A 17 34.57 21.20 7.21
N ALA A 18 33.54 21.20 8.08
CA ALA A 18 32.18 20.89 7.71
C ALA A 18 31.67 21.76 6.52
N ARG A 19 32.24 22.94 6.34
CA ARG A 19 31.97 23.85 5.23
C ARG A 19 32.59 23.35 3.91
N GLU A 20 33.84 22.90 3.93
CA GLU A 20 34.51 22.30 2.76
C GLU A 20 33.89 20.98 2.34
N MET A 21 33.45 20.15 3.30
CA MET A 21 32.70 18.94 3.03
C MET A 21 31.34 19.27 2.38
N GLY A 22 30.64 20.31 2.83
CA GLY A 22 29.40 20.76 2.24
C GLY A 22 29.56 21.33 0.82
N GLU A 23 30.65 22.03 0.54
CA GLU A 23 31.01 22.51 -0.81
C GLU A 23 31.38 21.33 -1.72
N PHE A 24 32.19 20.38 -1.26
CA PHE A 24 32.52 19.16 -2.00
C PHE A 24 31.28 18.33 -2.37
N VAL A 25 30.36 18.12 -1.42
CA VAL A 25 29.11 17.39 -1.69
C VAL A 25 28.20 18.13 -2.67
N ARG A 26 28.20 19.49 -2.64
CA ARG A 26 27.41 20.31 -3.57
C ARG A 26 27.92 20.24 -5.01
N ASP A 27 29.24 20.08 -5.18
CA ASP A 27 29.90 20.02 -6.48
C ASP A 27 29.95 18.61 -7.08
N LEU A 28 29.50 17.60 -6.35
CA LEU A 28 29.39 16.23 -6.88
C LEU A 28 28.32 16.19 -7.98
N GLN A 29 28.78 16.06 -9.21
CA GLN A 29 27.91 15.78 -10.36
C GLN A 29 27.67 14.27 -10.46
N PHE A 30 26.50 13.84 -10.05
CA PHE A 30 26.06 12.46 -10.27
C PHE A 30 25.54 12.33 -11.70
N LYS A 31 26.05 11.34 -12.43
CA LYS A 31 25.42 10.96 -13.70
C LYS A 31 23.99 10.48 -13.40
N PRO A 32 23.01 10.84 -14.24
CA PRO A 32 21.68 10.27 -14.12
C PRO A 32 21.77 8.75 -14.11
N LEU A 33 21.04 8.11 -13.19
CA LEU A 33 20.92 6.65 -13.18
C LEU A 33 20.26 6.21 -14.49
N GLU A 34 21.02 5.49 -15.30
CA GLU A 34 20.50 4.79 -16.47
C GLU A 34 20.14 3.38 -16.04
N PHE A 35 18.91 2.97 -16.29
CA PHE A 35 18.47 1.61 -16.01
C PHE A 35 17.61 1.13 -17.19
N GLU A 36 17.67 -0.15 -17.45
CA GLU A 36 16.77 -0.80 -18.39
C GLU A 36 15.68 -1.54 -17.63
N VAL A 37 14.43 -1.31 -18.01
CA VAL A 37 13.30 -2.07 -17.46
C VAL A 37 13.46 -3.52 -17.88
N PRO A 38 13.50 -4.50 -16.95
CA PRO A 38 13.62 -5.90 -17.29
C PRO A 38 12.53 -6.35 -18.27
N LYS A 39 12.93 -7.19 -19.25
CA LYS A 39 11.99 -7.69 -20.26
C LYS A 39 11.07 -8.74 -19.65
N ILE A 40 9.86 -8.35 -19.35
CA ILE A 40 8.80 -9.25 -18.87
C ILE A 40 8.22 -10.01 -20.07
N THR A 41 8.11 -11.31 -19.94
CA THR A 41 7.40 -12.15 -20.90
C THR A 41 5.95 -12.30 -20.43
N SER A 42 4.98 -12.05 -21.32
CA SER A 42 3.58 -12.33 -21.02
C SER A 42 2.97 -13.24 -22.07
N VAL A 43 2.24 -14.26 -21.63
CA VAL A 43 1.55 -15.23 -22.48
C VAL A 43 0.13 -15.40 -21.99
N LYS A 44 -0.84 -15.22 -22.89
CA LYS A 44 -2.25 -15.54 -22.61
C LYS A 44 -2.54 -16.95 -23.05
N GLN A 45 -2.97 -17.79 -22.13
CA GLN A 45 -3.36 -19.17 -22.44
C GLN A 45 -4.76 -19.26 -23.05
N SER A 46 -5.05 -20.36 -23.71
CA SER A 46 -6.39 -20.64 -24.27
C SER A 46 -7.49 -20.66 -23.22
N SER A 47 -7.15 -20.98 -21.97
CA SER A 47 -8.02 -20.91 -20.79
C SER A 47 -8.37 -19.48 -20.35
N GLY A 48 -7.73 -18.43 -20.93
CA GLY A 48 -7.92 -17.05 -20.53
C GLY A 48 -6.97 -16.56 -19.45
N VAL A 49 -6.18 -17.44 -18.81
CA VAL A 49 -5.15 -17.03 -17.84
C VAL A 49 -4.02 -16.31 -18.53
N GLU A 50 -3.62 -15.19 -17.96
CA GLU A 50 -2.48 -14.44 -18.40
C GLU A 50 -1.28 -14.71 -17.48
N ILE A 51 -0.18 -15.23 -18.06
CA ILE A 51 1.05 -15.55 -17.35
C ILE A 51 2.06 -14.44 -17.59
N PHE A 52 2.61 -13.90 -16.49
CA PHE A 52 3.72 -12.95 -16.51
C PHE A 52 4.95 -13.64 -15.92
N SER A 53 6.05 -13.57 -16.64
CA SER A 53 7.26 -14.25 -16.19
C SER A 53 8.53 -13.44 -16.42
N LEU A 54 9.45 -13.55 -15.46
CA LEU A 54 10.76 -12.95 -15.49
C LEU A 54 11.78 -13.97 -15.00
N LYS A 55 12.59 -14.54 -15.93
CA LYS A 55 13.58 -15.57 -15.59
C LYS A 55 14.79 -14.94 -14.93
N ASN A 56 15.11 -15.42 -13.73
CA ASN A 56 16.32 -15.07 -12.99
C ASN A 56 16.83 -16.32 -12.27
N ALA A 57 17.91 -16.90 -12.75
CA ALA A 57 18.50 -18.12 -12.20
C ALA A 57 19.72 -17.85 -11.31
N GLU A 58 19.89 -16.62 -10.83
CA GLU A 58 20.99 -16.27 -9.90
C GLU A 58 20.90 -17.08 -8.60
N PHE A 59 19.68 -17.27 -8.12
CA PHE A 59 19.39 -18.13 -6.97
C PHE A 59 18.44 -19.25 -7.37
N PRO A 60 18.59 -20.48 -6.84
CA PRO A 60 17.73 -21.61 -7.15
C PRO A 60 16.37 -21.52 -6.43
N ILE A 61 15.75 -20.36 -6.45
CA ILE A 61 14.46 -20.08 -5.80
C ILE A 61 13.43 -19.72 -6.87
N VAL A 62 12.23 -20.24 -6.71
CA VAL A 62 11.06 -19.89 -7.51
C VAL A 62 10.09 -19.10 -6.65
N TYR A 63 9.66 -17.96 -7.14
CA TYR A 63 8.57 -17.17 -6.58
C TYR A 63 7.40 -17.16 -7.55
N ALA A 64 6.20 -17.40 -7.06
CA ALA A 64 5.00 -17.31 -7.85
C ALA A 64 3.87 -16.66 -7.07
N ASP A 65 3.11 -15.79 -7.74
CA ASP A 65 1.88 -15.22 -7.22
C ASP A 65 0.71 -15.56 -8.16
N ILE A 66 -0.39 -16.04 -7.58
CA ILE A 66 -1.65 -16.27 -8.29
C ILE A 66 -2.61 -15.16 -7.88
N TYR A 67 -2.96 -14.27 -8.81
CA TYR A 67 -3.95 -13.22 -8.61
C TYR A 67 -5.31 -13.71 -9.09
N VAL A 68 -6.26 -13.80 -8.19
CA VAL A 68 -7.66 -14.09 -8.46
C VAL A 68 -8.47 -12.82 -8.21
N TYR A 69 -9.11 -12.27 -9.24
CA TYR A 69 -9.78 -10.97 -9.16
C TYR A 69 -11.13 -11.03 -8.44
N HIS A 70 -11.12 -11.69 -7.30
CA HIS A 70 -12.21 -11.80 -6.36
C HIS A 70 -11.71 -11.42 -4.97
N GLY A 71 -12.14 -10.28 -4.46
CA GLY A 71 -11.74 -9.72 -3.18
C GLY A 71 -12.93 -9.17 -2.41
N LYS A 72 -12.67 -8.30 -1.43
CA LYS A 72 -13.72 -7.76 -0.54
C LYS A 72 -14.86 -7.05 -1.29
N LYS A 73 -14.60 -6.43 -2.44
CA LYS A 73 -15.64 -5.78 -3.27
C LYS A 73 -16.74 -6.74 -3.74
N HIS A 74 -16.54 -8.05 -3.64
CA HIS A 74 -17.50 -9.10 -4.02
C HIS A 74 -18.30 -9.63 -2.82
N LEU A 75 -18.08 -9.12 -1.61
CA LEU A 75 -18.79 -9.57 -0.41
C LEU A 75 -20.31 -9.39 -0.51
N GLY A 76 -20.78 -8.43 -1.32
CA GLY A 76 -22.20 -8.14 -1.47
C GLY A 76 -22.82 -7.73 -0.13
N LYS A 77 -23.74 -8.54 0.39
CA LYS A 77 -24.43 -8.33 1.68
C LYS A 77 -23.74 -9.03 2.86
N ARG A 78 -22.66 -9.77 2.60
CA ARG A 78 -21.92 -10.46 3.67
C ARG A 78 -21.24 -9.47 4.60
N ALA A 79 -21.03 -9.88 5.83
CA ALA A 79 -20.23 -9.12 6.79
C ALA A 79 -18.80 -8.93 6.27
N VAL A 80 -18.21 -7.76 6.47
CA VAL A 80 -16.85 -7.43 6.01
C VAL A 80 -15.78 -8.32 6.66
N GLU A 81 -16.11 -8.88 7.82
CA GLU A 81 -15.30 -9.81 8.58
C GLU A 81 -15.07 -11.14 7.84
N THR A 82 -15.97 -11.53 6.92
CA THR A 82 -15.89 -12.77 6.14
C THR A 82 -14.53 -12.91 5.45
N ALA A 83 -14.09 -11.86 4.77
CA ALA A 83 -12.83 -11.89 4.04
C ALA A 83 -11.61 -12.08 4.94
N LYS A 84 -11.54 -11.34 6.07
CA LYS A 84 -10.40 -11.44 6.99
C LYS A 84 -10.40 -12.75 7.76
N LEU A 85 -11.57 -13.20 8.21
CA LEU A 85 -11.69 -14.49 8.90
C LEU A 85 -11.34 -15.65 7.95
N LEU A 86 -11.77 -15.58 6.68
CA LEU A 86 -11.38 -16.56 5.68
C LEU A 86 -9.88 -16.54 5.42
N GLU A 87 -9.29 -15.36 5.16
CA GLU A 87 -7.85 -15.19 4.92
C GLU A 87 -7.01 -15.90 5.99
N ASP A 88 -7.24 -15.54 7.27
CA ASP A 88 -6.44 -16.03 8.38
C ASP A 88 -6.71 -17.51 8.74
N SER A 89 -7.89 -18.03 8.39
CA SER A 89 -8.25 -19.43 8.65
C SER A 89 -7.83 -20.35 7.52
N TRP A 90 -7.96 -19.90 6.27
CA TRP A 90 -7.74 -20.71 5.08
C TRP A 90 -6.27 -21.11 4.91
N GLU A 91 -5.37 -20.14 5.05
CA GLU A 91 -3.92 -20.38 4.98
C GLU A 91 -3.47 -21.50 5.92
N LEU A 92 -4.02 -21.51 7.13
CA LEU A 92 -3.65 -22.48 8.18
C LEU A 92 -4.38 -23.82 8.08
N SER A 93 -5.48 -23.92 7.31
CA SER A 93 -6.29 -25.13 7.26
C SER A 93 -5.68 -26.24 6.38
N GLY A 94 -4.73 -25.90 5.50
CA GLY A 94 -4.19 -26.82 4.52
C GLY A 94 -5.25 -27.21 3.48
N SER A 95 -5.35 -28.49 3.15
CA SER A 95 -6.33 -29.05 2.22
C SER A 95 -6.92 -30.36 2.74
N ALA A 96 -8.01 -30.84 2.12
CA ALA A 96 -8.58 -32.15 2.47
C ALA A 96 -7.60 -33.31 2.23
N THR A 97 -6.66 -33.18 1.29
CA THR A 97 -5.63 -34.18 0.98
C THR A 97 -4.39 -34.03 1.89
N PHE A 98 -4.06 -32.83 2.25
CA PHE A 98 -2.96 -32.48 3.18
C PHE A 98 -3.54 -31.62 4.31
N PRO A 99 -4.05 -32.27 5.40
CA PRO A 99 -4.51 -31.53 6.58
C PRO A 99 -3.42 -30.63 7.15
N LYS A 100 -3.81 -29.64 7.96
CA LYS A 100 -2.98 -28.56 8.52
C LYS A 100 -1.56 -29.00 8.88
N GLU A 101 -1.42 -29.98 9.78
CA GLU A 101 -0.12 -30.41 10.29
C GLU A 101 0.77 -30.89 9.14
N LYS A 102 0.25 -31.80 8.31
CA LYS A 102 1.00 -32.34 7.18
C LYS A 102 1.30 -31.29 6.11
N PHE A 103 0.39 -30.36 5.90
CA PHE A 103 0.59 -29.24 4.94
C PHE A 103 1.73 -28.34 5.39
N LEU A 104 1.68 -27.85 6.63
CA LEU A 104 2.68 -26.95 7.19
C LEU A 104 4.05 -27.64 7.38
N GLU A 105 4.07 -28.85 7.92
CA GLU A 105 5.32 -29.63 8.09
C GLU A 105 6.00 -29.87 6.75
N THR A 106 5.24 -30.18 5.69
CA THR A 106 5.81 -30.42 4.37
C THR A 106 6.44 -29.15 3.81
N LEU A 107 5.72 -28.01 3.88
CA LEU A 107 6.27 -26.74 3.41
C LEU A 107 7.52 -26.34 4.19
N GLU A 108 7.49 -26.43 5.51
CA GLU A 108 8.61 -26.11 6.38
C GLU A 108 9.83 -27.02 6.10
N PHE A 109 9.60 -28.33 5.99
CA PHE A 109 10.68 -29.29 5.71
C PHE A 109 11.41 -29.01 4.40
N TYR A 110 10.68 -28.59 3.35
CA TYR A 110 11.25 -28.28 2.04
C TYR A 110 11.63 -26.80 1.89
N GLY A 111 11.56 -25.99 2.95
CA GLY A 111 11.88 -24.54 2.90
C GLY A 111 10.97 -23.75 1.98
N ALA A 112 9.74 -24.19 1.81
CA ALA A 112 8.73 -23.51 1.02
C ALA A 112 7.85 -22.60 1.88
N SER A 113 7.31 -21.56 1.28
CA SER A 113 6.30 -20.70 1.90
C SER A 113 5.06 -20.61 1.01
N PHE A 114 3.91 -20.50 1.67
CA PHE A 114 2.63 -20.28 1.04
C PHE A 114 1.84 -19.31 1.90
N SER A 115 1.18 -18.33 1.28
CA SER A 115 0.31 -17.39 1.99
C SER A 115 -0.89 -16.99 1.14
N VAL A 116 -1.96 -16.60 1.82
CA VAL A 116 -3.20 -16.09 1.22
C VAL A 116 -3.43 -14.67 1.72
N SER A 117 -3.75 -13.74 0.82
CA SER A 117 -4.18 -12.40 1.17
C SER A 117 -5.43 -12.02 0.39
N ILE A 118 -6.45 -11.52 1.07
CA ILE A 118 -7.72 -11.08 0.47
C ILE A 118 -7.84 -9.57 0.63
N ASP A 119 -7.45 -8.83 -0.40
CA ASP A 119 -7.59 -7.38 -0.42
C ASP A 119 -8.97 -6.93 -0.95
N TYR A 120 -9.12 -5.65 -1.26
CA TYR A 120 -10.39 -5.13 -1.78
C TYR A 120 -10.67 -5.64 -3.19
N GLU A 121 -9.66 -5.70 -4.07
CA GLU A 121 -9.82 -6.02 -5.48
C GLU A 121 -9.71 -7.52 -5.78
N LYS A 122 -8.81 -8.21 -5.09
CA LYS A 122 -8.40 -9.57 -5.44
C LYS A 122 -7.92 -10.37 -4.25
N THR A 123 -7.87 -11.68 -4.45
CA THR A 123 -7.16 -12.63 -3.58
C THR A 123 -5.81 -12.97 -4.22
N VAL A 124 -4.76 -12.95 -3.43
CA VAL A 124 -3.40 -13.26 -3.84
C VAL A 124 -2.91 -14.49 -3.09
N PHE A 125 -2.49 -15.51 -3.82
CA PHE A 125 -1.78 -16.66 -3.28
C PHE A 125 -0.31 -16.52 -3.63
N SER A 126 0.54 -16.35 -2.61
CA SER A 126 1.99 -16.18 -2.79
C SER A 126 2.71 -17.46 -2.41
N ILE A 127 3.63 -17.88 -3.26
CA ILE A 127 4.35 -19.14 -3.19
C ILE A 127 5.85 -18.87 -3.35
N ALA A 128 6.67 -19.48 -2.51
CA ALA A 128 8.11 -19.51 -2.73
C ALA A 128 8.66 -20.89 -2.36
N TYR A 129 9.58 -21.41 -3.18
CA TYR A 129 10.22 -22.69 -2.92
C TYR A 129 11.58 -22.80 -3.61
N LEU A 130 12.41 -23.74 -3.13
CA LEU A 130 13.66 -24.10 -3.79
C LEU A 130 13.38 -24.91 -5.05
N LYS A 131 14.04 -24.62 -6.16
CA LYS A 131 13.87 -25.35 -7.44
C LYS A 131 14.04 -26.86 -7.29
N SER A 132 14.96 -27.30 -6.42
CA SER A 132 15.22 -28.70 -6.14
C SER A 132 14.05 -29.44 -5.47
N THR A 133 13.13 -28.72 -4.80
CA THR A 133 12.00 -29.27 -4.05
C THR A 133 10.66 -29.15 -4.78
N GLU A 134 10.69 -28.75 -6.05
CA GLU A 134 9.49 -28.47 -6.87
C GLU A 134 8.53 -29.65 -6.94
N LYS A 135 9.07 -30.87 -7.08
CA LYS A 135 8.27 -32.11 -7.20
C LYS A 135 7.49 -32.45 -5.93
N GLU A 136 8.02 -32.10 -4.78
CA GLU A 136 7.45 -32.35 -3.47
C GLU A 136 6.47 -31.24 -3.07
N VAL A 137 6.81 -29.98 -3.37
CA VAL A 137 6.05 -28.81 -2.94
C VAL A 137 4.81 -28.54 -3.82
N LEU A 138 4.94 -28.61 -5.15
CA LEU A 138 3.83 -28.26 -6.05
C LEU A 138 2.58 -29.13 -5.86
N PRO A 139 2.65 -30.46 -5.62
CA PRO A 139 1.46 -31.27 -5.34
C PRO A 139 0.73 -30.83 -4.05
N VAL A 140 1.46 -30.42 -3.02
CA VAL A 140 0.90 -29.94 -1.75
C VAL A 140 0.14 -28.63 -1.99
N ILE A 141 0.77 -27.68 -2.68
CA ILE A 141 0.13 -26.39 -3.02
C ILE A 141 -1.07 -26.60 -3.96
N LYS A 142 -0.94 -27.50 -4.96
CA LYS A 142 -2.05 -27.82 -5.87
C LYS A 142 -3.28 -28.33 -5.12
N SER A 143 -3.07 -29.15 -4.09
CA SER A 143 -4.17 -29.70 -3.29
C SER A 143 -4.98 -28.62 -2.59
N PHE A 144 -4.39 -27.51 -2.24
CA PHE A 144 -5.07 -26.35 -1.62
C PHE A 144 -6.17 -25.77 -2.51
N PHE A 145 -5.99 -25.85 -3.82
CA PHE A 145 -6.97 -25.39 -4.82
C PHE A 145 -7.94 -26.47 -5.27
N THR A 146 -7.47 -27.73 -5.36
CA THR A 146 -8.27 -28.84 -5.91
C THR A 146 -9.05 -29.62 -4.85
N ALA A 147 -8.66 -29.50 -3.60
CA ALA A 147 -9.32 -30.11 -2.45
C ALA A 147 -9.37 -29.09 -1.28
N PRO A 148 -10.02 -27.93 -1.49
CA PRO A 148 -10.07 -26.87 -0.49
C PRO A 148 -10.72 -27.35 0.80
N HIS A 149 -10.19 -26.89 1.93
CA HIS A 149 -10.67 -27.25 3.25
C HIS A 149 -10.60 -26.05 4.19
N LEU A 150 -11.57 -25.97 5.09
CA LEU A 150 -11.54 -25.05 6.23
C LEU A 150 -11.76 -25.87 7.50
N GLU A 151 -10.80 -25.83 8.39
CA GLU A 151 -10.89 -26.52 9.66
C GLU A 151 -11.68 -25.65 10.66
N GLU A 152 -12.81 -26.17 11.15
CA GLU A 152 -13.73 -25.43 12.03
C GLU A 152 -13.04 -24.96 13.32
N SER A 153 -12.18 -25.79 13.90
CA SER A 153 -11.42 -25.45 15.10
C SER A 153 -10.50 -24.24 14.90
N LEU A 154 -9.91 -24.12 13.69
CA LEU A 154 -9.09 -22.95 13.31
C LEU A 154 -9.93 -21.70 13.09
N VAL A 155 -11.08 -21.83 12.44
CA VAL A 155 -12.03 -20.74 12.27
C VAL A 155 -12.43 -20.19 13.63
N MET A 156 -12.77 -21.05 14.61
CA MET A 156 -13.11 -20.64 15.98
C MET A 156 -11.94 -19.95 16.69
N THR A 157 -10.73 -20.50 16.57
CA THR A 157 -9.53 -19.90 17.16
C THR A 157 -9.24 -18.52 16.53
N THR A 158 -9.37 -18.41 15.22
CA THR A 158 -9.16 -17.15 14.47
C THR A 158 -10.20 -16.11 14.83
N LYS A 159 -11.48 -16.50 15.01
CA LYS A 159 -12.51 -15.58 15.55
C LYS A 159 -12.09 -14.98 16.89
N GLY A 160 -11.55 -15.80 17.80
CA GLY A 160 -11.06 -15.33 19.09
C GLY A 160 -9.93 -14.30 18.94
N LYS A 161 -8.93 -14.58 18.07
CA LYS A 161 -7.83 -13.64 17.79
C LYS A 161 -8.33 -12.32 17.21
N LEU A 162 -9.17 -12.37 16.19
CA LEU A 162 -9.73 -11.17 15.54
C LEU A 162 -10.60 -10.36 16.51
N THR A 163 -11.33 -11.01 17.42
CA THR A 163 -12.08 -10.33 18.50
C THR A 163 -11.15 -9.50 19.38
N GLU A 164 -10.01 -10.06 19.80
CA GLU A 164 -9.02 -9.32 20.59
C GLU A 164 -8.34 -8.19 19.79
N GLU A 165 -8.08 -8.40 18.50
CA GLU A 165 -7.58 -7.35 17.62
C GLU A 165 -8.56 -6.19 17.48
N ILE A 166 -9.86 -6.48 17.29
CA ILE A 166 -10.90 -5.44 17.21
C ILE A 166 -10.98 -4.65 18.53
N LYS A 167 -10.90 -5.31 19.69
CA LYS A 167 -10.89 -4.62 21.00
C LYS A 167 -9.71 -3.66 21.15
N ARG A 168 -8.54 -4.02 20.61
CA ARG A 168 -7.30 -3.23 20.71
C ARG A 168 -7.06 -2.28 19.54
N ARG A 169 -7.84 -2.37 18.45
CA ARG A 169 -7.61 -1.58 17.22
C ARG A 169 -7.60 -0.07 17.43
N ASN A 170 -8.23 0.40 18.53
CA ASN A 170 -8.29 1.80 18.87
C ASN A 170 -7.11 2.27 19.74
N ASP A 171 -6.19 1.39 20.16
CA ASP A 171 -5.07 1.75 21.03
C ASP A 171 -4.07 2.68 20.36
N ASN A 172 -3.84 2.51 19.08
CA ASN A 172 -2.96 3.37 18.30
C ASN A 172 -3.74 4.55 17.68
N PRO A 173 -3.45 5.80 18.06
CA PRO A 173 -4.18 6.97 17.56
C PRO A 173 -4.00 7.20 16.04
N THR A 174 -2.87 6.82 15.44
CA THR A 174 -2.65 6.93 14.00
C THR A 174 -3.54 5.95 13.25
N ALA A 175 -3.58 4.69 13.68
CA ALA A 175 -4.43 3.67 13.08
C ALA A 175 -5.92 4.03 13.22
N LEU A 176 -6.33 4.49 14.41
CA LEU A 176 -7.68 4.96 14.68
C LEU A 176 -8.06 6.14 13.77
N GLY A 177 -7.23 7.17 13.69
CA GLY A 177 -7.50 8.36 12.88
C GLY A 177 -7.55 8.05 11.39
N SER A 178 -6.62 7.25 10.87
CA SER A 178 -6.62 6.83 9.48
C SER A 178 -7.85 5.98 9.14
N ARG A 179 -8.26 5.08 10.03
CA ARG A 179 -9.48 4.29 9.88
C ARG A 179 -10.72 5.20 9.85
N LYS A 180 -10.87 6.12 10.81
CA LYS A 180 -12.00 7.05 10.84
C LYS A 180 -12.08 8.00 9.67
N ALA A 181 -10.92 8.40 9.12
CA ALA A 181 -10.85 9.18 7.89
C ALA A 181 -11.33 8.36 6.68
N LYS A 182 -10.89 7.08 6.58
CA LYS A 182 -11.34 6.15 5.53
C LYS A 182 -12.83 5.83 5.63
N GLU A 183 -13.36 5.56 6.82
CA GLU A 183 -14.79 5.34 7.06
C GLU A 183 -15.64 6.52 6.56
N ALA A 184 -15.13 7.74 6.70
CA ALA A 184 -15.81 8.94 6.21
C ALA A 184 -15.72 9.08 4.68
N LEU A 185 -14.53 8.92 4.11
CA LEU A 185 -14.32 9.06 2.67
C LEU A 185 -15.06 7.97 1.88
N PHE A 186 -14.95 6.73 2.32
CA PHE A 186 -15.56 5.56 1.68
C PHE A 186 -16.94 5.21 2.26
N ARG A 187 -17.62 6.19 2.84
CA ARG A 187 -18.93 5.98 3.44
C ARG A 187 -19.90 5.32 2.45
N ALA A 188 -20.70 4.38 2.96
CA ALA A 188 -21.65 3.57 2.19
C ALA A 188 -21.01 2.62 1.17
N THR A 189 -19.74 2.25 1.39
CA THR A 189 -19.04 1.22 0.63
C THR A 189 -18.48 0.15 1.55
N ILE A 190 -18.14 -1.01 0.99
CA ILE A 190 -17.43 -2.07 1.71
C ILE A 190 -16.06 -1.57 2.18
N ALA A 191 -15.36 -0.77 1.35
CA ALA A 191 -14.06 -0.21 1.71
C ALA A 191 -14.09 0.74 2.92
N GLY A 192 -15.25 1.38 3.18
CA GLY A 192 -15.48 2.26 4.33
C GLY A 192 -16.09 1.55 5.53
N THR A 193 -16.33 0.25 5.45
CA THR A 193 -16.93 -0.51 6.55
C THR A 193 -15.86 -1.17 7.40
N SER A 194 -15.84 -0.85 8.69
CA SER A 194 -14.91 -1.47 9.65
C SER A 194 -15.49 -2.73 10.26
N MET A 195 -14.64 -3.70 10.54
CA MET A 195 -15.02 -4.94 11.22
C MET A 195 -15.61 -4.68 12.62
N LYS A 196 -16.59 -5.51 13.01
CA LYS A 196 -17.25 -5.47 14.33
C LYS A 196 -17.24 -6.85 14.95
N ILE A 197 -17.22 -6.91 16.29
CA ILE A 197 -17.32 -8.18 17.03
C ILE A 197 -18.62 -8.90 16.67
N SER A 198 -19.74 -8.16 16.62
CA SER A 198 -21.04 -8.74 16.23
C SER A 198 -21.06 -9.33 14.83
N GLY A 199 -20.29 -8.75 13.89
CA GLY A 199 -20.11 -9.31 12.54
C GLY A 199 -19.38 -10.64 12.59
N LEU A 200 -18.26 -10.73 13.35
CA LEU A 200 -17.54 -11.99 13.54
C LEU A 200 -18.42 -13.07 14.20
N GLU A 201 -19.18 -12.69 15.23
CA GLU A 201 -20.06 -13.63 15.96
C GLU A 201 -21.17 -14.21 15.07
N SER A 202 -21.69 -13.41 14.14
CA SER A 202 -22.76 -13.83 13.21
C SER A 202 -22.32 -14.82 12.15
N LEU A 203 -21.03 -14.86 11.80
CA LEU A 203 -20.51 -15.70 10.71
C LEU A 203 -20.56 -17.20 11.05
N GLN A 204 -20.99 -17.98 10.09
CA GLN A 204 -20.96 -19.44 10.12
C GLN A 204 -19.87 -19.98 9.21
N LEU A 205 -19.44 -21.22 9.38
CA LEU A 205 -18.47 -21.88 8.49
C LEU A 205 -18.95 -21.88 7.03
N SER A 206 -20.27 -22.00 6.81
CA SER A 206 -20.88 -21.94 5.48
C SER A 206 -20.63 -20.62 4.74
N ASP A 207 -20.62 -19.48 5.45
CA ASP A 207 -20.39 -18.16 4.84
C ASP A 207 -18.96 -18.08 4.28
N LEU A 208 -18.01 -18.65 5.01
CA LEU A 208 -16.61 -18.70 4.58
C LEU A 208 -16.40 -19.68 3.43
N THR A 209 -16.99 -20.88 3.50
CA THR A 209 -16.85 -21.89 2.45
C THR A 209 -17.50 -21.43 1.15
N GLU A 210 -18.61 -20.70 1.21
CA GLU A 210 -19.22 -20.11 0.03
C GLU A 210 -18.31 -19.05 -0.59
N PHE A 211 -17.75 -18.13 0.20
CA PHE A 211 -16.85 -17.10 -0.31
C PHE A 211 -15.53 -17.69 -0.82
N GLN A 212 -14.99 -18.73 -0.14
CA GLN A 212 -13.84 -19.51 -0.62
C GLN A 212 -14.11 -20.13 -2.01
N LYS A 213 -15.28 -20.73 -2.17
CA LYS A 213 -15.70 -21.31 -3.45
C LYS A 213 -15.81 -20.24 -4.54
N GLU A 214 -16.40 -19.09 -4.25
CA GLU A 214 -16.49 -18.00 -5.20
C GLU A 214 -15.11 -17.51 -5.67
N ILE A 215 -14.14 -17.40 -4.75
CA ILE A 215 -12.74 -17.06 -5.09
C ILE A 215 -12.16 -18.13 -6.03
N LEU A 216 -12.37 -19.42 -5.73
CA LEU A 216 -11.86 -20.52 -6.55
C LEU A 216 -12.57 -20.68 -7.90
N GLU A 217 -13.77 -20.13 -8.05
CA GLU A 217 -14.55 -20.14 -9.30
C GLU A 217 -14.39 -18.87 -10.14
N GLU A 218 -13.66 -17.83 -9.64
CA GLU A 218 -13.44 -16.60 -10.38
C GLU A 218 -12.58 -16.84 -11.63
N PRO A 219 -13.10 -16.50 -12.86
CA PRO A 219 -12.40 -16.79 -14.10
C PRO A 219 -11.26 -15.81 -14.39
N LYS A 220 -11.31 -14.56 -13.86
CA LYS A 220 -10.27 -13.58 -14.11
C LYS A 220 -9.08 -13.82 -13.19
N ARG A 221 -8.00 -14.34 -13.77
CA ARG A 221 -6.78 -14.69 -13.04
C ARG A 221 -5.53 -14.28 -13.78
N ARG A 222 -4.49 -13.97 -13.02
CA ARG A 222 -3.13 -13.80 -13.53
C ARG A 222 -2.15 -14.60 -12.71
N PHE A 223 -1.17 -15.13 -13.38
CA PHE A 223 -0.10 -15.88 -12.79
C PHE A 223 1.22 -15.14 -13.02
N LEU A 224 1.92 -14.84 -11.96
CA LEU A 224 3.21 -14.18 -11.96
C LEU A 224 4.25 -15.19 -11.48
N VAL A 225 5.36 -15.35 -12.21
CA VAL A 225 6.44 -16.26 -11.79
C VAL A 225 7.81 -15.66 -12.09
N THR A 226 8.71 -15.75 -11.12
CA THR A 226 10.10 -15.32 -11.28
C THR A 226 11.06 -16.27 -10.57
N GLY A 227 12.36 -16.10 -10.83
CA GLY A 227 13.41 -16.96 -10.32
C GLY A 227 13.81 -18.06 -11.29
N ASP A 228 14.28 -19.20 -10.78
CA ASP A 228 14.70 -20.36 -11.59
C ASP A 228 13.54 -21.31 -11.91
N TYR A 229 12.44 -20.79 -12.43
CA TYR A 229 11.24 -21.58 -12.73
C TYR A 229 11.36 -22.41 -14.02
N ASP A 230 10.53 -23.48 -14.11
CA ASP A 230 10.20 -24.17 -15.35
C ASP A 230 8.68 -24.06 -15.58
N LEU A 231 8.26 -23.34 -16.61
CA LEU A 231 6.83 -23.16 -16.93
C LEU A 231 6.12 -24.47 -17.18
N LYS A 232 6.81 -25.51 -17.69
CA LYS A 232 6.20 -26.83 -17.91
C LYS A 232 5.74 -27.49 -16.61
N ALA A 233 6.44 -27.29 -15.52
CA ALA A 233 6.04 -27.78 -14.21
C ALA A 233 4.71 -27.16 -13.75
N TRP A 234 4.45 -25.92 -14.17
CA TRP A 234 3.24 -25.17 -13.85
C TRP A 234 2.09 -25.40 -14.84
N GLU A 235 2.36 -25.86 -16.07
CA GLU A 235 1.32 -26.14 -17.08
C GLU A 235 0.27 -27.14 -16.57
N SER A 236 0.69 -28.17 -15.84
CA SER A 236 -0.23 -29.13 -15.22
C SER A 236 -1.01 -28.56 -14.02
N PHE A 237 -0.54 -27.45 -13.49
CA PHE A 237 -1.16 -26.76 -12.36
C PHE A 237 -2.32 -25.87 -12.80
N PHE A 238 -2.18 -25.17 -13.93
CA PHE A 238 -3.14 -24.19 -14.41
C PHE A 238 -4.55 -24.74 -14.73
N PRO A 239 -4.73 -25.90 -15.39
CA PRO A 239 -6.06 -26.39 -15.70
C PRO A 239 -6.92 -26.62 -14.46
N SER A 240 -6.30 -27.05 -13.37
CA SER A 240 -7.01 -27.31 -12.11
C SER A 240 -7.38 -26.06 -11.32
N LEU A 241 -6.81 -24.90 -11.69
CA LEU A 241 -7.12 -23.59 -11.07
C LEU A 241 -8.21 -22.83 -11.83
N LEU A 242 -8.70 -23.34 -12.96
CA LEU A 242 -9.31 -22.51 -14.01
C LEU A 242 -10.73 -22.89 -14.40
N GLU A 243 -11.35 -23.83 -13.71
CA GLU A 243 -12.75 -24.17 -13.92
C GLU A 243 -13.67 -23.17 -13.20
N GLY A 244 -13.63 -21.93 -13.61
CA GLY A 244 -14.54 -20.90 -13.16
C GLY A 244 -15.33 -20.32 -14.32
N SER A 245 -16.64 -20.16 -14.17
CA SER A 245 -17.52 -19.71 -15.25
C SER A 245 -18.45 -18.55 -14.89
N LYS A 246 -18.43 -18.07 -13.65
CA LYS A 246 -19.43 -17.12 -13.18
C LYS A 246 -18.79 -15.77 -12.82
N LYS A 247 -19.06 -14.75 -13.64
CA LYS A 247 -18.78 -13.37 -13.26
C LYS A 247 -19.76 -12.94 -12.17
N LEU A 248 -19.24 -12.61 -10.99
CA LEU A 248 -20.05 -12.12 -9.86
C LEU A 248 -20.13 -10.57 -9.88
N GLU A 249 -21.20 -10.05 -9.30
CA GLU A 249 -21.35 -8.62 -9.11
C GLU A 249 -20.33 -8.11 -8.09
N SER A 250 -19.76 -6.93 -8.35
CA SER A 250 -18.79 -6.29 -7.48
C SER A 250 -19.15 -4.84 -7.21
N GLU A 251 -18.78 -4.35 -6.04
CA GLU A 251 -18.87 -2.93 -5.73
C GLU A 251 -17.94 -2.12 -6.64
N ILE A 252 -18.43 -0.99 -7.12
CA ILE A 252 -17.64 -0.02 -7.90
C ILE A 252 -17.58 1.30 -7.14
N ILE A 253 -16.39 1.69 -6.72
CA ILE A 253 -16.15 3.00 -6.11
C ILE A 253 -15.88 3.99 -7.23
N THR A 254 -16.65 5.09 -7.27
CA THR A 254 -16.50 6.14 -8.27
C THR A 254 -15.95 7.43 -7.65
N PRO A 255 -15.21 8.25 -8.41
CA PRO A 255 -14.74 9.55 -7.93
C PRO A 255 -15.89 10.48 -7.52
N SER A 256 -17.06 10.39 -8.17
CA SER A 256 -18.24 11.17 -7.81
C SER A 256 -18.76 10.82 -6.41
N LEU A 257 -18.88 9.54 -6.08
CA LEU A 257 -19.28 9.08 -4.75
C LEU A 257 -18.31 9.61 -3.66
N LEU A 258 -17.01 9.48 -3.90
CA LEU A 258 -16.00 9.95 -2.94
C LEU A 258 -16.06 11.48 -2.80
N SER A 259 -16.25 12.21 -3.89
CA SER A 259 -16.37 13.68 -3.86
C SER A 259 -17.63 14.15 -3.12
N GLU A 260 -18.75 13.43 -3.24
CA GLU A 260 -19.95 13.68 -2.45
C GLU A 260 -19.72 13.44 -0.96
N ASN A 261 -19.01 12.36 -0.61
CA ASN A 261 -18.64 12.07 0.78
C ASN A 261 -17.72 13.16 1.34
N VAL A 262 -16.75 13.65 0.58
CA VAL A 262 -15.93 14.81 0.98
C VAL A 262 -16.78 16.05 1.23
N LYS A 263 -17.69 16.40 0.34
CA LYS A 263 -18.60 17.56 0.51
C LYS A 263 -19.48 17.44 1.75
N LYS A 264 -19.85 16.22 2.13
CA LYS A 264 -20.71 15.94 3.29
C LYS A 264 -19.94 15.92 4.59
N GLU A 265 -18.83 15.15 4.65
CA GLU A 265 -18.06 14.87 5.86
C GLU A 265 -16.94 15.90 6.11
N GLY A 266 -16.52 16.65 5.10
CA GLY A 266 -15.49 17.69 5.18
C GLY A 266 -15.96 19.05 5.71
N LYS A 267 -17.27 19.20 6.02
CA LYS A 267 -17.83 20.45 6.56
C LYS A 267 -17.39 20.72 8.00
N GLU A 268 -17.01 19.71 8.72
CA GLU A 268 -16.69 19.74 10.13
C GLU A 268 -15.37 19.01 10.38
N ILE A 269 -14.62 19.44 11.38
CA ILE A 269 -13.49 18.68 11.91
C ILE A 269 -14.06 17.49 12.70
N ARG A 270 -13.69 16.29 12.31
CA ARG A 270 -14.08 15.04 12.96
C ARG A 270 -13.14 14.77 14.13
N LEU A 271 -13.54 15.15 15.32
CA LEU A 271 -12.76 14.91 16.56
C LEU A 271 -13.14 13.55 17.17
N VAL A 272 -12.25 12.59 17.04
CA VAL A 272 -12.34 11.30 17.73
C VAL A 272 -11.72 11.47 19.12
N VAL A 273 -12.58 11.48 20.14
CA VAL A 273 -12.13 11.73 21.51
C VAL A 273 -11.45 10.49 22.08
N LYS A 274 -10.17 10.64 22.38
CA LYS A 274 -9.36 9.62 23.04
C LYS A 274 -8.33 10.29 23.93
N ASP A 275 -8.16 9.78 25.14
CA ASP A 275 -7.12 10.24 26.06
C ASP A 275 -5.77 9.67 25.61
N VAL A 276 -4.98 10.53 24.99
CA VAL A 276 -3.66 10.18 24.40
C VAL A 276 -2.68 11.34 24.62
N ASN A 277 -1.40 11.01 24.78
CA ASN A 277 -0.34 12.00 24.95
C ASN A 277 0.00 12.74 23.65
N GLN A 278 -0.31 12.15 22.50
CA GLN A 278 -0.05 12.72 21.19
C GLN A 278 -1.32 12.73 20.35
N THR A 279 -1.63 13.87 19.78
CA THR A 279 -2.75 14.07 18.87
C THR A 279 -2.33 13.68 17.47
N PHE A 280 -3.14 12.85 16.82
CA PHE A 280 -2.99 12.55 15.39
C PHE A 280 -3.95 13.41 14.57
N ILE A 281 -3.44 14.01 13.51
CA ILE A 281 -4.20 14.83 12.55
C ILE A 281 -4.10 14.18 11.18
N SER A 282 -5.23 13.98 10.53
CA SER A 282 -5.34 13.49 9.15
C SER A 282 -6.24 14.40 8.33
N MET A 283 -5.81 14.75 7.11
CA MET A 283 -6.61 15.42 6.11
C MET A 283 -6.62 14.54 4.86
N LEU A 284 -7.77 13.95 4.53
CA LEU A 284 -7.93 12.94 3.47
C LEU A 284 -8.82 13.47 2.35
N GLY A 285 -8.35 13.36 1.10
CA GLY A 285 -9.07 13.83 -0.08
C GLY A 285 -9.01 12.88 -1.25
N VAL A 286 -9.66 13.26 -2.34
CA VAL A 286 -9.81 12.48 -3.57
C VAL A 286 -8.85 12.99 -4.64
N LEU A 287 -8.20 12.07 -5.31
CA LEU A 287 -7.40 12.28 -6.50
C LEU A 287 -8.04 11.55 -7.69
N PRO A 288 -7.65 11.89 -8.92
CA PRO A 288 -8.05 11.12 -10.08
C PRO A 288 -7.45 9.70 -10.06
N GLU A 289 -7.90 8.87 -10.96
CA GLU A 289 -7.40 7.52 -11.19
C GLU A 289 -5.93 7.50 -11.64
N HIS A 290 -5.32 6.31 -11.57
CA HIS A 290 -3.88 6.12 -11.88
C HIS A 290 -3.54 6.51 -13.33
N ASN A 291 -4.43 6.25 -14.28
CA ASN A 291 -4.22 6.56 -15.71
C ASN A 291 -4.58 8.02 -16.09
N HIS A 292 -4.77 8.89 -15.11
CA HIS A 292 -5.07 10.29 -15.39
C HIS A 292 -3.81 11.06 -15.81
N PRO A 293 -3.90 12.00 -16.78
CA PRO A 293 -2.75 12.82 -17.21
C PRO A 293 -2.06 13.59 -16.08
N ASP A 294 -2.79 13.94 -15.03
CA ASP A 294 -2.27 14.67 -13.87
C ASP A 294 -1.45 13.81 -12.90
N PHE A 295 -1.45 12.49 -13.07
CA PHE A 295 -0.77 11.56 -12.17
C PHE A 295 0.66 11.98 -11.83
N TYR A 296 1.48 12.23 -12.84
CA TYR A 296 2.89 12.57 -12.66
C TYR A 296 3.08 13.92 -11.95
N ALA A 297 2.28 14.93 -12.31
CA ALA A 297 2.34 16.25 -11.67
C ALA A 297 1.90 16.20 -10.20
N ILE A 298 0.88 15.37 -9.88
CA ILE A 298 0.43 15.11 -8.52
C ILE A 298 1.54 14.45 -7.71
N GLN A 299 2.24 13.46 -8.27
CA GLN A 299 3.36 12.78 -7.59
C GLN A 299 4.48 13.76 -7.25
N VAL A 300 4.88 14.63 -8.19
CA VAL A 300 5.94 15.60 -7.96
C VAL A 300 5.52 16.65 -6.94
N LEU A 301 4.29 17.17 -7.03
CA LEU A 301 3.79 18.13 -6.04
C LEU A 301 3.69 17.50 -4.65
N ASN A 302 3.15 16.28 -4.56
CA ASN A 302 3.07 15.54 -3.31
C ASN A 302 4.46 15.34 -2.66
N TYR A 303 5.48 15.03 -3.49
CA TYR A 303 6.86 14.92 -3.00
C TYR A 303 7.35 16.22 -2.35
N ILE A 304 7.12 17.36 -2.99
CA ILE A 304 7.54 18.69 -2.46
C ILE A 304 6.78 19.01 -1.18
N ILE A 305 5.47 18.79 -1.16
CA ILE A 305 4.63 19.19 -0.01
C ILE A 305 4.84 18.29 1.20
N GLY A 306 4.80 16.94 1.02
CA GLY A 306 4.80 16.07 2.20
C GLY A 306 5.53 14.75 2.07
N ALA A 307 5.66 14.15 0.87
CA ALA A 307 6.24 12.82 0.70
C ALA A 307 7.77 12.80 0.61
N GLY A 308 8.42 13.94 0.41
CA GLY A 308 9.88 14.06 0.24
C GLY A 308 10.69 14.00 1.53
N GLY A 309 10.14 13.45 2.61
CA GLY A 309 10.81 13.32 3.90
C GLY A 309 11.26 14.66 4.46
N PHE A 310 12.47 14.74 4.99
CA PHE A 310 13.01 15.98 5.61
C PHE A 310 13.07 17.19 4.68
N ASN A 311 13.04 17.00 3.38
CA ASN A 311 13.06 18.07 2.39
C ASN A 311 11.65 18.58 2.03
N SER A 312 10.59 17.91 2.45
CA SER A 312 9.22 18.34 2.20
C SER A 312 8.83 19.53 3.05
N TYR A 313 7.87 20.32 2.58
CA TYR A 313 7.36 21.49 3.31
C TYR A 313 6.81 21.10 4.67
N TYR A 314 6.06 20.00 4.77
CA TYR A 314 5.50 19.54 6.04
C TYR A 314 6.57 19.22 7.07
N MET A 315 7.58 18.44 6.70
CA MET A 315 8.67 18.13 7.63
C MET A 315 9.49 19.38 7.97
N ARG A 316 9.81 20.21 6.98
CA ARG A 316 10.60 21.43 7.17
C ARG A 316 9.90 22.42 8.08
N GLU A 317 8.65 22.78 7.78
CA GLU A 317 7.95 23.85 8.50
C GLU A 317 7.37 23.39 9.83
N ILE A 318 6.84 22.17 9.91
CA ILE A 318 6.18 21.69 11.13
C ILE A 318 7.19 21.10 12.11
N ARG A 319 8.15 20.30 11.62
CA ARG A 319 9.10 19.60 12.49
C ARG A 319 10.42 20.37 12.64
N ASN A 320 11.12 20.65 11.53
CA ASN A 320 12.51 21.14 11.60
C ASN A 320 12.59 22.58 12.11
N ASN A 321 11.74 23.47 11.56
CA ASN A 321 11.79 24.91 11.88
C ASN A 321 11.07 25.24 13.20
N ARG A 322 10.00 24.53 13.55
CA ARG A 322 9.14 24.88 14.70
C ARG A 322 9.10 23.83 15.81
N GLY A 323 9.58 22.61 15.56
CA GLY A 323 9.57 21.53 16.56
C GLY A 323 8.17 21.10 17.02
N LEU A 324 7.12 21.35 16.21
CA LEU A 324 5.73 21.14 16.61
C LEU A 324 5.27 19.68 16.50
N ALA A 325 5.89 18.88 15.63
CA ALA A 325 5.49 17.50 15.42
C ALA A 325 6.69 16.56 15.37
N TYR A 326 6.49 15.31 15.80
CA TYR A 326 7.48 14.25 15.61
C TYR A 326 7.53 13.76 14.16
N SER A 327 6.37 13.63 13.53
CA SER A 327 6.23 13.27 12.13
C SER A 327 5.13 14.09 11.47
N ALA A 328 5.36 14.49 10.23
CA ALA A 328 4.40 15.16 9.38
C ALA A 328 4.73 14.80 7.92
N GLY A 329 3.69 14.61 7.09
CA GLY A 329 3.92 14.24 5.71
C GLY A 329 2.63 14.03 4.94
N SER A 330 2.79 13.43 3.75
CA SER A 330 1.66 13.03 2.91
C SER A 330 1.96 11.74 2.16
N ASN A 331 0.91 11.04 1.78
CA ASN A 331 0.95 9.88 0.90
C ASN A 331 -0.21 9.92 -0.09
N THR A 332 0.00 9.32 -1.24
CA THR A 332 -1.01 9.13 -2.28
C THR A 332 -1.22 7.65 -2.52
N ASP A 333 -2.45 7.28 -2.83
CA ASP A 333 -2.80 5.94 -3.29
C ASP A 333 -3.64 6.08 -4.57
N PHE A 334 -3.26 5.35 -5.62
CA PHE A 334 -3.92 5.40 -6.92
C PHE A 334 -4.48 4.03 -7.27
N GLN A 335 -5.77 4.01 -7.56
CA GLN A 335 -6.52 2.84 -7.99
C GLN A 335 -6.94 2.96 -9.46
N GLU A 336 -7.61 1.92 -9.98
CA GLU A 336 -8.11 1.91 -11.37
C GLU A 336 -9.07 3.07 -11.65
N ASN A 337 -9.95 3.40 -10.70
CA ASN A 337 -11.06 4.33 -10.92
C ASN A 337 -10.96 5.61 -10.08
N TYR A 338 -10.06 5.71 -9.13
CA TYR A 338 -9.87 6.86 -8.24
C TYR A 338 -8.47 6.87 -7.64
N GLY A 339 -8.12 7.98 -7.04
CA GLY A 339 -6.98 8.09 -6.14
C GLY A 339 -7.35 8.80 -4.85
N THR A 340 -6.47 8.72 -3.86
CA THR A 340 -6.59 9.44 -2.60
C THR A 340 -5.29 10.12 -2.22
N ILE A 341 -5.39 11.22 -1.47
CA ILE A 341 -4.27 11.89 -0.84
C ILE A 341 -4.55 12.04 0.64
N GLN A 342 -3.60 11.67 1.47
CA GLN A 342 -3.65 11.88 2.91
C GLN A 342 -2.49 12.73 3.35
N PHE A 343 -2.77 13.85 4.01
CA PHE A 343 -1.81 14.61 4.78
C PHE A 343 -1.96 14.25 6.25
N PHE A 344 -0.86 14.11 6.97
CA PHE A 344 -0.90 13.71 8.37
C PHE A 344 0.17 14.39 9.22
N ALA A 345 -0.10 14.51 10.51
CA ALA A 345 0.88 14.90 11.51
C ALA A 345 0.59 14.23 12.86
N MET A 346 1.68 13.96 13.61
CA MET A 346 1.64 13.53 15.00
C MET A 346 2.27 14.60 15.88
N THR A 347 1.49 15.19 16.78
CA THR A 347 1.88 16.36 17.55
C THR A 347 1.45 16.29 19.01
N LYS A 348 1.95 17.17 19.85
CA LYS A 348 1.42 17.35 21.21
C LYS A 348 0.03 17.99 21.17
N THR A 349 -0.82 17.67 22.13
CA THR A 349 -2.19 18.21 22.19
C THR A 349 -2.23 19.75 22.18
N GLU A 350 -1.32 20.39 22.89
CA GLU A 350 -1.24 21.85 22.97
C GLU A 350 -0.92 22.51 21.61
N SER A 351 -0.18 21.81 20.76
CA SER A 351 0.23 22.29 19.43
C SER A 351 -0.76 21.90 18.32
N ALA A 352 -1.76 21.07 18.60
CA ALA A 352 -2.64 20.48 17.57
C ALA A 352 -3.36 21.54 16.72
N LYS A 353 -3.83 22.62 17.34
CA LYS A 353 -4.47 23.76 16.65
C LYS A 353 -3.51 24.45 15.66
N GLU A 354 -2.30 24.74 16.12
CA GLU A 354 -1.27 25.40 15.31
C GLU A 354 -0.84 24.48 14.16
N VAL A 355 -0.59 23.20 14.44
CA VAL A 355 -0.21 22.21 13.44
C VAL A 355 -1.29 22.04 12.36
N LEU A 356 -2.57 21.90 12.75
CA LEU A 356 -3.66 21.79 11.78
C LEU A 356 -3.75 23.06 10.90
N SER A 357 -3.64 24.24 11.50
CA SER A 357 -3.66 25.50 10.74
C SER A 357 -2.49 25.58 9.76
N LEU A 358 -1.31 25.17 10.18
CA LEU A 358 -0.11 25.15 9.33
C LEU A 358 -0.20 24.10 8.21
N MET A 359 -0.71 22.91 8.51
CA MET A 359 -0.97 21.88 7.49
C MET A 359 -1.91 22.40 6.40
N GLN A 360 -2.96 23.11 6.77
CA GLN A 360 -3.90 23.73 5.83
C GLN A 360 -3.27 24.88 5.05
N GLU A 361 -2.42 25.70 5.69
CA GLU A 361 -1.71 26.81 5.04
C GLU A 361 -0.73 26.32 3.98
N LEU A 362 0.05 25.28 4.26
CA LEU A 362 1.09 24.75 3.37
C LEU A 362 0.57 24.16 2.06
N ILE A 363 -0.72 23.89 1.96
CA ILE A 363 -1.38 23.44 0.71
C ILE A 363 -2.21 24.54 0.03
N GLN A 364 -2.17 25.78 0.54
CA GLN A 364 -2.90 26.88 -0.08
C GLN A 364 -2.28 27.30 -1.42
N PRO A 365 -3.09 27.85 -2.35
CA PRO A 365 -2.60 28.32 -3.65
C PRO A 365 -1.40 29.27 -3.55
N LYS A 366 -1.36 30.14 -2.53
CA LYS A 366 -0.24 31.07 -2.29
C LYS A 366 1.11 30.34 -2.13
N ILE A 367 1.12 29.25 -1.40
CA ILE A 367 2.35 28.44 -1.18
C ILE A 367 2.71 27.69 -2.47
N ILE A 368 1.71 27.08 -3.14
CA ILE A 368 1.92 26.35 -4.39
C ILE A 368 2.39 27.29 -5.51
N ASP A 369 1.87 28.52 -5.57
CA ASP A 369 2.31 29.52 -6.56
C ASP A 369 3.74 30.04 -6.29
N SER A 370 4.27 29.90 -5.06
CA SER A 370 5.64 30.27 -4.68
C SER A 370 6.69 29.21 -4.94
N LEU A 371 6.31 28.01 -5.44
CA LEU A 371 7.25 26.95 -5.79
C LEU A 371 8.31 27.43 -6.78
N THR A 372 9.54 26.99 -6.57
CA THR A 372 10.72 27.37 -7.37
C THR A 372 11.13 26.26 -8.34
N GLU A 373 11.85 26.65 -9.41
CA GLU A 373 12.45 25.68 -10.34
C GLU A 373 13.44 24.75 -9.64
N GLU A 374 14.17 25.22 -8.64
CA GLU A 374 15.10 24.40 -7.87
C GLU A 374 14.35 23.27 -7.12
N GLU A 375 13.22 23.58 -6.51
CA GLU A 375 12.38 22.58 -5.82
C GLU A 375 11.80 21.55 -6.81
N LEU A 376 11.36 22.02 -7.98
CA LEU A 376 10.88 21.16 -9.06
C LEU A 376 11.97 20.19 -9.51
N VAL A 377 13.15 20.69 -9.86
CA VAL A 377 14.29 19.87 -10.32
C VAL A 377 14.70 18.85 -9.26
N ARG A 378 14.80 19.27 -8.01
CA ARG A 378 15.13 18.39 -6.89
C ARG A 378 14.11 17.27 -6.71
N ALA A 379 12.81 17.58 -6.78
CA ALA A 379 11.74 16.58 -6.66
C ALA A 379 11.74 15.59 -7.82
N LYS A 380 11.89 16.07 -9.06
CA LYS A 380 12.01 15.22 -10.25
C LYS A 380 13.17 14.23 -10.11
N ASN A 381 14.37 14.72 -9.78
CA ASN A 381 15.55 13.88 -9.61
C ASN A 381 15.34 12.82 -8.52
N ALA A 382 14.76 13.19 -7.40
CA ALA A 382 14.50 12.26 -6.31
C ALA A 382 13.50 11.16 -6.73
N ILE A 383 12.41 11.52 -7.40
CA ILE A 383 11.38 10.57 -7.85
C ILE A 383 11.96 9.63 -8.92
N ILE A 384 12.72 10.15 -9.89
CA ILE A 384 13.37 9.33 -10.93
C ILE A 384 14.35 8.36 -10.29
N ASN A 385 15.16 8.82 -9.33
CA ASN A 385 16.12 7.95 -8.65
C ASN A 385 15.44 6.90 -7.77
N GLN A 386 14.32 7.23 -7.12
CA GLN A 386 13.53 6.25 -6.36
C GLN A 386 12.85 5.21 -7.26
N PHE A 387 12.48 5.60 -8.47
CA PHE A 387 11.79 4.71 -9.41
C PHE A 387 12.64 3.49 -9.79
N VAL A 388 13.97 3.63 -9.85
CA VAL A 388 14.89 2.52 -10.16
C VAL A 388 14.77 1.37 -9.16
N PHE A 389 14.53 1.67 -7.89
CA PHE A 389 14.39 0.65 -6.84
C PHE A 389 13.16 -0.25 -6.98
N GLN A 390 12.23 0.07 -7.88
CA GLN A 390 11.13 -0.84 -8.22
C GLN A 390 11.60 -2.08 -8.97
N PHE A 391 12.78 -2.02 -9.60
CA PHE A 391 13.34 -3.09 -10.41
C PHE A 391 14.43 -3.90 -9.71
N GLU A 392 14.76 -3.60 -8.45
CA GLU A 392 15.68 -4.40 -7.65
C GLU A 392 15.10 -5.79 -7.29
N ASP A 393 13.77 -5.89 -7.28
CA ASP A 393 13.04 -7.11 -6.94
C ASP A 393 12.17 -7.52 -8.14
N ASP A 394 12.44 -8.70 -8.68
CA ASP A 394 11.73 -9.26 -9.83
C ASP A 394 10.23 -9.42 -9.56
N LYS A 395 9.82 -9.75 -8.33
CA LYS A 395 8.39 -9.83 -7.95
C LYS A 395 7.72 -8.45 -8.08
N ARG A 396 8.37 -7.41 -7.56
CA ARG A 396 7.88 -6.02 -7.68
C ARG A 396 7.81 -5.57 -9.12
N THR A 397 8.79 -5.96 -9.94
CA THR A 397 8.81 -5.68 -11.37
C THR A 397 7.60 -6.29 -12.07
N LEU A 398 7.32 -7.58 -11.83
CA LEU A 398 6.14 -8.26 -12.36
C LEU A 398 4.84 -7.64 -11.85
N ALA A 399 4.75 -7.37 -10.54
CA ALA A 399 3.57 -6.75 -9.94
C ALA A 399 3.30 -5.33 -10.51
N SER A 400 4.37 -4.57 -10.83
CA SER A 400 4.25 -3.24 -11.46
C SER A 400 3.66 -3.34 -12.86
N GLU A 401 4.08 -4.31 -13.68
CA GLU A 401 3.50 -4.54 -15.01
C GLU A 401 2.04 -4.99 -14.92
N VAL A 402 1.71 -5.86 -13.99
CA VAL A 402 0.31 -6.27 -13.76
C VAL A 402 -0.54 -5.09 -13.31
N ARG A 403 -0.05 -4.27 -12.38
CA ARG A 403 -0.72 -3.03 -11.95
C ARG A 403 -0.92 -2.07 -13.12
N ARG A 404 0.09 -1.91 -13.97
CA ARG A 404 -0.02 -1.11 -15.18
C ARG A 404 -1.22 -1.53 -16.03
N ARG A 405 -1.39 -2.84 -16.27
CA ARG A 405 -2.53 -3.38 -17.03
C ARG A 405 -3.85 -3.26 -16.29
N ASP A 406 -3.87 -3.53 -14.98
CA ASP A 406 -5.07 -3.40 -14.15
C ASP A 406 -5.61 -1.98 -14.11
N HIS A 407 -4.70 -1.00 -14.09
CA HIS A 407 -5.05 0.41 -14.04
C HIS A 407 -5.10 1.07 -15.43
N ASN A 408 -5.12 0.28 -16.51
CA ASN A 408 -5.20 0.75 -17.89
C ASN A 408 -4.10 1.78 -18.27
N MET A 409 -2.94 1.69 -17.61
CA MET A 409 -1.81 2.56 -17.93
C MET A 409 -1.26 2.24 -19.33
N PRO A 410 -0.75 3.23 -20.07
CA PRO A 410 -0.28 3.04 -21.44
C PRO A 410 0.85 2.00 -21.52
N GLU A 411 0.94 1.34 -22.66
CA GLU A 411 2.09 0.51 -22.97
C GLU A 411 3.36 1.36 -22.93
N GLY A 412 4.45 0.82 -22.36
CA GLY A 412 5.69 1.58 -22.17
C GLY A 412 5.66 2.55 -20.98
N TYR A 413 4.64 2.50 -20.11
CA TYR A 413 4.57 3.33 -18.89
C TYR A 413 5.87 3.28 -18.07
N LEU A 414 6.38 2.07 -17.80
CA LEU A 414 7.61 1.89 -17.01
C LEU A 414 8.83 2.49 -17.72
N GLN A 415 8.94 2.30 -19.05
CA GLN A 415 10.04 2.82 -19.87
C GLN A 415 10.00 4.34 -20.01
N ASN A 416 8.80 4.92 -20.05
CA ASN A 416 8.58 6.34 -20.30
C ASN A 416 8.50 7.16 -18.99
N PHE A 417 8.43 6.53 -17.82
CA PHE A 417 8.21 7.20 -16.55
C PHE A 417 9.15 8.40 -16.32
N ARG A 418 10.45 8.20 -16.58
CA ARG A 418 11.44 9.27 -16.47
C ARG A 418 11.10 10.45 -17.38
N ARG A 419 10.79 10.18 -18.65
CA ARG A 419 10.47 11.22 -19.63
C ARG A 419 9.23 12.03 -19.20
N GLU A 420 8.20 11.36 -18.73
CA GLU A 420 6.98 12.02 -18.25
C GLU A 420 7.23 12.93 -17.05
N ILE A 421 8.09 12.51 -16.12
CA ILE A 421 8.53 13.35 -14.99
C ILE A 421 9.40 14.53 -15.49
N ASP A 422 10.36 14.28 -16.38
CA ASP A 422 11.29 15.32 -16.89
C ASP A 422 10.57 16.46 -17.63
N GLN A 423 9.46 16.17 -18.31
CA GLN A 423 8.69 17.14 -19.08
C GLN A 423 7.83 18.10 -18.22
N LEU A 424 7.57 17.76 -16.96
CA LEU A 424 6.73 18.59 -16.09
C LEU A 424 7.31 19.99 -15.85
N THR A 425 6.41 20.95 -15.76
CA THR A 425 6.73 22.35 -15.47
C THR A 425 6.13 22.83 -14.15
N LEU A 426 6.59 23.96 -13.63
CA LEU A 426 5.93 24.59 -12.47
C LEU A 426 4.44 24.88 -12.72
N ASN A 427 4.07 25.20 -13.97
CA ASN A 427 2.68 25.47 -14.31
C ASN A 427 1.81 24.22 -14.13
N ASP A 428 2.35 23.04 -14.44
CA ASP A 428 1.64 21.76 -14.21
C ASP A 428 1.40 21.54 -12.70
N LEU A 429 2.42 21.78 -11.88
CA LEU A 429 2.30 21.65 -10.43
C LEU A 429 1.30 22.65 -9.84
N LYS A 430 1.36 23.93 -10.29
CA LYS A 430 0.42 24.97 -9.85
C LYS A 430 -1.01 24.65 -10.25
N ARG A 431 -1.20 24.09 -11.43
CA ARG A 431 -2.52 23.66 -11.92
C ARG A 431 -3.10 22.51 -11.06
N VAL A 432 -2.34 21.42 -10.87
CA VAL A 432 -2.83 20.29 -10.06
C VAL A 432 -2.99 20.67 -8.59
N GLY A 433 -2.16 21.58 -8.07
CA GLY A 433 -2.30 22.12 -6.73
C GLY A 433 -3.64 22.82 -6.53
N LYS A 434 -4.06 23.65 -7.49
CA LYS A 434 -5.36 24.33 -7.47
C LYS A 434 -6.55 23.38 -7.68
N LEU A 435 -6.34 22.22 -8.27
CA LEU A 435 -7.40 21.23 -8.48
C LEU A 435 -7.57 20.30 -7.28
N TYR A 436 -6.48 19.80 -6.70
CA TYR A 436 -6.51 18.66 -5.78
C TYR A 436 -5.98 18.97 -4.38
N PHE A 437 -5.06 19.97 -4.21
CA PHE A 437 -4.42 20.27 -2.94
C PHE A 437 -5.09 21.50 -2.28
N GLN A 438 -6.34 21.33 -1.87
CA GLN A 438 -7.12 22.40 -1.25
C GLN A 438 -7.76 21.92 0.05
N SER A 439 -7.61 22.69 1.11
CA SER A 439 -8.06 22.29 2.45
C SER A 439 -9.57 22.08 2.57
N ASP A 440 -10.36 22.80 1.77
CA ASP A 440 -11.83 22.67 1.70
C ASP A 440 -12.32 21.42 0.94
N LYS A 441 -11.41 20.72 0.26
CA LYS A 441 -11.65 19.46 -0.44
C LYS A 441 -11.13 18.24 0.34
N LEU A 442 -10.88 18.39 1.65
CA LEU A 442 -10.33 17.35 2.49
C LEU A 442 -11.22 17.07 3.70
N ILE A 443 -11.35 15.83 4.07
CA ILE A 443 -11.95 15.39 5.33
C ILE A 443 -10.90 15.50 6.42
N VAL A 444 -11.13 16.37 7.41
CA VAL A 444 -10.23 16.56 8.55
C VAL A 444 -10.66 15.63 9.69
N THR A 445 -9.77 14.75 10.12
CA THR A 445 -9.97 13.86 11.26
C THR A 445 -8.86 14.09 12.28
N VAL A 446 -9.23 14.35 13.53
CA VAL A 446 -8.31 14.55 14.65
C VAL A 446 -8.58 13.52 15.72
N VAL A 447 -7.56 12.82 16.21
CA VAL A 447 -7.65 11.91 17.37
C VAL A 447 -6.90 12.54 18.51
N GLY A 448 -7.59 12.82 19.61
CA GLY A 448 -6.99 13.46 20.78
C GLY A 448 -7.96 13.68 21.94
N PRO A 449 -7.49 14.30 23.03
CA PRO A 449 -8.32 14.53 24.22
C PRO A 449 -9.47 15.51 23.95
N LYS A 450 -10.51 15.41 24.78
CA LYS A 450 -11.73 16.23 24.67
C LYS A 450 -11.47 17.76 24.70
N VAL A 451 -10.40 18.21 25.32
CA VAL A 451 -10.03 19.63 25.36
C VAL A 451 -9.87 20.24 23.95
N LEU A 452 -9.60 19.42 22.93
CA LEU A 452 -9.48 19.87 21.54
C LEU A 452 -10.81 20.41 20.98
N GLU A 453 -11.96 19.99 21.51
CA GLU A 453 -13.26 20.50 21.09
C GLU A 453 -13.37 22.03 21.24
N SER A 454 -12.80 22.58 22.31
CA SER A 454 -12.81 24.03 22.54
C SER A 454 -11.62 24.77 21.93
N SER A 455 -10.55 24.06 21.61
CA SER A 455 -9.29 24.68 21.13
C SER A 455 -9.17 24.74 19.61
N LEU A 456 -9.71 23.76 18.88
CA LEU A 456 -9.70 23.76 17.41
C LEU A 456 -10.64 24.83 16.85
N LYS A 457 -10.31 25.35 15.65
CA LYS A 457 -11.11 26.38 14.96
C LYS A 457 -12.03 25.74 13.94
N GLY A 458 -13.30 26.07 13.96
CA GLY A 458 -14.33 25.66 13.00
C GLY A 458 -15.38 24.76 13.62
N PRO A 459 -16.36 24.33 12.82
CA PRO A 459 -17.35 23.36 13.27
C PRO A 459 -16.70 22.02 13.61
N ILE A 460 -17.10 21.43 14.74
CA ILE A 460 -16.53 20.17 15.23
C ILE A 460 -17.64 19.13 15.38
N LYS A 461 -17.41 17.97 14.78
CA LYS A 461 -18.20 16.75 15.01
C LYS A 461 -17.43 15.83 15.94
N VAL A 462 -17.92 15.71 17.17
CA VAL A 462 -17.33 14.79 18.16
C VAL A 462 -17.75 13.36 17.85
N LEU A 463 -16.78 12.45 17.83
CA LEU A 463 -16.96 11.03 17.58
C LEU A 463 -16.40 10.21 18.74
N ASN A 464 -17.05 9.09 19.02
CA ASN A 464 -16.48 8.07 19.89
C ASN A 464 -15.56 7.14 19.07
N PRO A 465 -14.43 6.65 19.61
CA PRO A 465 -13.59 5.65 18.94
C PRO A 465 -14.35 4.43 18.42
N GLU A 466 -15.45 4.03 19.08
CA GLU A 466 -16.25 2.85 18.74
C GLU A 466 -17.37 3.12 17.71
N ASP A 467 -17.70 4.40 17.43
CA ASP A 467 -18.72 4.74 16.41
C ASP A 467 -18.26 4.30 14.96
#